data_b20cd78c873ad8e91e4c62affdd26f6f
#
_entry.id   b20cd78c873ad8e91e4c62affdd26f6f
#
_cell.length_a   1.000
_cell.length_b   1.000
_cell.length_c   1.000
_cell.angle_alpha   90.00
_cell.angle_beta   90.00
_cell.angle_gamma   90.00
#
_symmetry.space_group_name_H-M   'P 1'
#
loop_
_entity.id
_entity.type
_entity.pdbx_description
1 polymer ?
#
loop_
_entity_poly.entity_id
_entity_poly.type
_entity_poly.pdbx_seq_one_letter_code
_entity_poly.pdbx_strand_id
1 'polypeptide(L)'
;MTNLNSSSLSLDLNLLRYLVVLVQEKSVSRTAERLHVTQPAVSAAIKRLRLTYNDPILVRSGQTMQPTPRAFDMARAIEPMLKRVYEMTQEQQF
;
A
#
# COMPACT_ATOMS: atom_id res chain seq x y z
N MET A 1 15.35 -19.28 5.60
CA MET A 1 14.33 -19.81 4.68
C MET A 1 12.96 -19.28 5.06
N THR A 2 12.19 -18.86 4.08
CA THR A 2 10.86 -18.31 4.33
C THR A 2 9.88 -19.44 4.67
N ASN A 3 9.15 -19.25 5.77
CA ASN A 3 8.11 -20.18 6.16
C ASN A 3 6.79 -19.72 5.57
N LEU A 4 6.31 -20.39 4.54
CA LEU A 4 5.06 -20.05 3.88
C LEU A 4 3.88 -20.75 4.56
N ASN A 5 3.69 -20.43 5.84
CA ASN A 5 2.53 -20.91 6.58
C ASN A 5 1.27 -20.11 6.19
N SER A 6 0.13 -20.42 6.81
CA SER A 6 -1.12 -19.76 6.45
C SER A 6 -1.07 -18.24 6.67
N SER A 7 -0.29 -17.74 7.64
CA SER A 7 -0.15 -16.30 7.87
C SER A 7 0.55 -15.62 6.69
N SER A 8 1.63 -16.23 6.18
CA SER A 8 2.34 -15.69 5.03
C SER A 8 1.49 -15.75 3.77
N LEU A 9 0.73 -16.83 3.60
CA LEU A 9 -0.11 -17.02 2.42
C LEU A 9 -1.32 -16.09 2.42
N SER A 10 -1.69 -15.53 3.57
CA SER A 10 -2.80 -14.58 3.65
C SER A 10 -2.36 -13.13 3.44
N LEU A 11 -1.09 -12.90 3.10
CA LEU A 11 -0.58 -11.57 2.78
C LEU A 11 -1.30 -11.03 1.55
N ASP A 12 -1.84 -9.83 1.67
CA ASP A 12 -2.57 -9.18 0.58
C ASP A 12 -1.66 -8.17 -0.13
N LEU A 13 -1.11 -8.57 -1.26
CA LEU A 13 -0.22 -7.71 -2.04
C LEU A 13 -0.95 -6.49 -2.59
N ASN A 14 -2.23 -6.62 -2.91
CA ASN A 14 -3.00 -5.48 -3.38
C ASN A 14 -3.14 -4.42 -2.29
N LEU A 15 -3.32 -4.85 -1.05
CA LEU A 15 -3.38 -3.93 0.08
C LEU A 15 -2.07 -3.18 0.24
N LEU A 16 -0.93 -3.85 0.06
CA LEU A 16 0.38 -3.22 0.11
C LEU A 16 0.58 -2.23 -1.04
N ARG A 17 -0.01 -2.50 -2.19
CA ARG A 17 0.01 -1.57 -3.31
C ARG A 17 -0.72 -0.27 -2.94
N TYR A 18 -1.86 -0.37 -2.27
CA TYR A 18 -2.55 0.81 -1.74
C TYR A 18 -1.65 1.60 -0.80
N LEU A 19 -0.95 0.89 0.11
CA LEU A 19 -0.06 1.54 1.07
C LEU A 19 1.02 2.37 0.37
N VAL A 20 1.69 1.78 -0.60
CA VAL A 20 2.78 2.46 -1.32
C VAL A 20 2.26 3.72 -2.01
N VAL A 21 1.15 3.63 -2.72
CA VAL A 21 0.60 4.77 -3.45
C VAL A 21 0.09 5.84 -2.50
N LEU A 22 -0.56 5.45 -1.40
CA LEU A 22 -1.02 6.39 -0.38
C LEU A 22 0.13 7.21 0.21
N VAL A 23 1.25 6.56 0.50
CA VAL A 23 2.42 7.25 1.05
C VAL A 23 3.01 8.22 0.03
N GLN A 24 3.03 7.84 -1.24
CA GLN A 24 3.55 8.69 -2.29
C GLN A 24 2.64 9.89 -2.57
N GLU A 25 1.34 9.65 -2.68
CA GLU A 25 0.39 10.69 -3.06
C GLU A 25 -0.09 11.54 -1.89
N LYS A 26 -0.13 10.97 -0.69
CA LYS A 26 -0.62 11.65 0.53
C LYS A 26 -2.03 12.20 0.34
N SER A 27 -2.83 11.53 -0.48
CA SER A 27 -4.15 11.99 -0.87
C SER A 27 -5.00 10.80 -1.26
N VAL A 28 -6.21 10.74 -0.71
CA VAL A 28 -7.18 9.70 -1.05
C VAL A 28 -7.62 9.83 -2.51
N SER A 29 -7.92 11.05 -2.94
CA SER A 29 -8.42 11.27 -4.31
C SER A 29 -7.35 10.95 -5.35
N ARG A 30 -6.11 11.36 -5.14
CA ARG A 30 -5.02 11.06 -6.08
C ARG A 30 -4.69 9.58 -6.11
N THR A 31 -4.75 8.93 -4.96
CA THR A 31 -4.54 7.48 -4.90
C THR A 31 -5.61 6.76 -5.71
N ALA A 32 -6.87 7.16 -5.56
CA ALA A 32 -7.97 6.59 -6.31
C ALA A 32 -7.78 6.74 -7.82
N GLU A 33 -7.42 7.95 -8.26
CA GLU A 33 -7.13 8.21 -9.66
C GLU A 33 -6.00 7.32 -10.18
N ARG A 34 -4.91 7.26 -9.44
CA ARG A 34 -3.72 6.55 -9.87
C ARG A 34 -3.94 5.04 -9.95
N LEU A 35 -4.73 4.49 -9.05
CA LEU A 35 -5.04 3.06 -9.02
C LEU A 35 -6.28 2.69 -9.83
N HIS A 36 -6.96 3.67 -10.42
CA HIS A 36 -8.20 3.47 -11.19
C HIS A 36 -9.27 2.78 -10.35
N VAL A 37 -9.44 3.25 -9.13
CA VAL A 37 -10.46 2.77 -8.20
C VAL A 37 -11.26 3.96 -7.66
N THR A 38 -12.32 3.68 -6.92
CA THR A 38 -13.13 4.72 -6.30
C THR A 38 -12.50 5.22 -5.01
N GLN A 39 -12.87 6.43 -4.58
CA GLN A 39 -12.40 6.93 -3.29
C GLN A 39 -12.89 6.07 -2.12
N PRO A 40 -14.15 5.58 -2.11
CA PRO A 40 -14.55 4.64 -1.06
C PRO A 40 -13.69 3.39 -0.99
N ALA A 41 -13.21 2.90 -2.14
CA ALA A 41 -12.31 1.74 -2.16
C ALA A 41 -10.99 2.08 -1.46
N VAL A 42 -10.45 3.27 -1.70
CA VAL A 42 -9.23 3.72 -1.03
C VAL A 42 -9.46 3.85 0.47
N SER A 43 -10.58 4.45 0.86
CA SER A 43 -10.92 4.60 2.29
C SER A 43 -11.04 3.25 2.98
N ALA A 44 -11.64 2.28 2.32
CA ALA A 44 -11.75 0.93 2.85
C ALA A 44 -10.37 0.28 3.00
N ALA A 45 -9.48 0.51 2.03
CA ALA A 45 -8.11 0.00 2.10
C ALA A 45 -7.35 0.62 3.28
N ILE A 46 -7.51 1.92 3.51
CA ILE A 46 -6.89 2.59 4.65
C ILE A 46 -7.36 1.95 5.97
N LYS A 47 -8.66 1.75 6.08
CA LYS A 47 -9.22 1.14 7.29
C LYS A 47 -8.63 -0.25 7.51
N ARG A 48 -8.52 -1.03 6.46
CA ARG A 48 -7.96 -2.37 6.53
C ARG A 48 -6.47 -2.35 6.89
N LEU A 49 -5.72 -1.40 6.31
CA LEU A 49 -4.30 -1.22 6.65
C LEU A 49 -4.13 -0.88 8.12
N ARG A 50 -4.97 0.01 8.65
CA ARG A 50 -4.92 0.38 10.06
C ARG A 50 -5.15 -0.82 10.97
N LEU A 51 -6.10 -1.66 10.64
CA LEU A 51 -6.40 -2.85 11.43
C LEU A 51 -5.29 -3.89 11.31
N THR A 52 -4.82 -4.13 10.09
CA THR A 52 -3.82 -5.17 9.83
C THR A 52 -2.49 -4.85 10.50
N TYR A 53 -2.07 -3.59 10.44
CA TYR A 53 -0.75 -3.19 10.93
C TYR A 53 -0.79 -2.43 12.25
N ASN A 54 -1.98 -2.25 12.80
CA ASN A 54 -2.18 -1.54 14.07
C ASN A 54 -1.45 -0.20 14.06
N ASP A 55 -1.68 0.58 13.03
CA ASP A 55 -1.01 1.86 12.81
C ASP A 55 -1.98 2.80 12.08
N PRO A 56 -1.98 4.11 12.39
CA PRO A 56 -2.88 5.05 11.69
C PRO A 56 -2.63 5.19 10.19
N ILE A 57 -1.45 4.85 9.68
CA ILE A 57 -1.05 4.89 8.28
C ILE A 57 -0.92 6.32 7.76
N LEU A 58 -2.02 7.09 7.74
CA LEU A 58 -2.01 8.50 7.39
C LEU A 58 -2.65 9.28 8.52
N VAL A 59 -2.04 10.39 8.88
CA VAL A 59 -2.55 11.29 9.90
C VAL A 59 -2.66 12.70 9.34
N ARG A 60 -3.62 13.46 9.82
CA ARG A 60 -3.77 14.83 9.39
C ARG A 60 -2.72 15.71 10.08
N SER A 61 -2.07 16.55 9.27
CA SER A 61 -1.09 17.52 9.74
C SER A 61 -1.47 18.87 9.12
N GLY A 62 -2.14 19.73 9.88
CA GLY A 62 -2.71 20.94 9.32
C GLY A 62 -3.78 20.61 8.29
N GLN A 63 -3.61 21.09 7.06
CA GLN A 63 -4.54 20.83 5.97
C GLN A 63 -4.10 19.69 5.06
N THR A 64 -3.01 19.02 5.41
CA THR A 64 -2.46 17.93 4.61
C THR A 64 -2.54 16.63 5.37
N MET A 65 -2.37 15.52 4.63
CA MET A 65 -2.25 14.19 5.20
C MET A 65 -0.78 13.80 5.11
N GLN A 66 -0.27 13.18 6.17
CA GLN A 66 1.11 12.72 6.22
C GLN A 66 1.14 11.26 6.63
N PRO A 67 2.01 10.45 6.05
CA PRO A 67 2.17 9.07 6.50
C PRO A 67 2.82 9.04 7.87
N THR A 68 2.45 8.02 8.66
CA THR A 68 3.17 7.76 9.90
C THR A 68 4.60 7.32 9.56
N PRO A 69 5.54 7.45 10.51
CA PRO A 69 6.91 6.95 10.26
C PRO A 69 6.93 5.48 9.86
N ARG A 70 6.10 4.66 10.51
CA ARG A 70 6.03 3.24 10.19
C ARG A 70 5.51 3.01 8.78
N ALA A 71 4.44 3.72 8.39
CA ALA A 71 3.87 3.58 7.05
C ALA A 71 4.88 4.01 6.00
N PHE A 72 5.61 5.09 6.24
CA PHE A 72 6.65 5.56 5.35
C PHE A 72 7.76 4.52 5.19
N ASP A 73 8.25 3.97 6.29
CA ASP A 73 9.31 2.96 6.25
C ASP A 73 8.86 1.70 5.54
N MET A 74 7.63 1.25 5.80
CA MET A 74 7.06 0.09 5.12
C MET A 74 6.97 0.31 3.62
N ALA A 75 6.46 1.47 3.21
CA ALA A 75 6.32 1.78 1.79
C ALA A 75 7.67 1.81 1.08
N ARG A 76 8.68 2.40 1.72
CA ARG A 76 10.03 2.44 1.15
C ARG A 76 10.62 1.05 0.94
N ALA A 77 10.37 0.15 1.88
CA ALA A 77 10.88 -1.21 1.76
C ALA A 77 10.09 -2.03 0.73
N ILE A 78 8.78 -1.81 0.66
CA ILE A 78 7.88 -2.63 -0.16
C ILE A 78 7.90 -2.20 -1.62
N GLU A 79 8.03 -0.91 -1.90
CA GLU A 79 7.94 -0.39 -3.27
C GLU A 79 8.85 -1.12 -4.26
N PRO A 80 10.15 -1.29 -3.99
CA PRO A 80 11.01 -1.98 -4.96
C PRO A 80 10.63 -3.45 -5.13
N MET A 81 10.07 -4.07 -4.09
CA MET A 81 9.61 -5.46 -4.19
C MET A 81 8.42 -5.57 -5.13
N LEU A 82 7.44 -4.67 -5.00
CA LEU A 82 6.28 -4.65 -5.88
C LEU A 82 6.68 -4.33 -7.32
N LYS A 83 7.61 -3.40 -7.48
CA LYS A 83 8.12 -3.05 -8.80
C LYS A 83 8.76 -4.26 -9.46
N ARG A 84 9.55 -5.02 -8.72
CA ARG A 84 10.20 -6.22 -9.24
C ARG A 84 9.18 -7.28 -9.64
N VAL A 85 8.16 -7.49 -8.81
CA VAL A 85 7.08 -8.42 -9.13
C VAL A 85 6.40 -8.01 -10.43
N TYR A 86 6.08 -6.72 -10.57
CA TYR A 86 5.46 -6.21 -11.79
C TYR A 86 6.35 -6.47 -13.01
N GLU A 87 7.64 -6.16 -12.91
CA GLU A 87 8.58 -6.37 -14.01
C GLU A 87 8.65 -7.83 -14.42
N MET A 88 8.68 -8.72 -13.43
CA MET A 88 8.72 -10.16 -13.72
C MET A 88 7.49 -10.64 -14.46
N THR A 89 6.32 -10.10 -14.12
CA THR A 89 5.09 -10.49 -14.81
C THR A 89 5.04 -9.92 -16.23
N GLN A 90 5.66 -8.77 -16.47
CA GLN A 90 5.71 -8.15 -17.79
C GLN A 90 6.73 -8.85 -18.72
N GLU A 91 7.77 -9.43 -18.16
CA GLU A 91 8.81 -10.13 -18.94
C GLU A 91 8.26 -11.30 -19.75
N GLN A 92 7.07 -11.79 -19.42
CA GLN A 92 6.45 -12.89 -20.12
C GLN A 92 5.61 -12.45 -21.32
N GLN A 93 5.58 -11.18 -21.60
CA GLN A 93 4.79 -10.62 -22.69
C GLN A 93 5.70 -10.33 -23.86
N PHE A 94 5.75 -11.24 -24.78
CA PHE A 94 6.55 -11.14 -26.00
C PHE A 94 5.66 -10.85 -27.20
#